data_9f413eb511cd0e4f8d56f1914b69c6d2
#
_entry.id   9f413eb511cd0e4f8d56f1914b69c6d2
#
_cell.length_a   1.000
_cell.length_b   1.000
_cell.length_c   1.000
_cell.angle_alpha   90.00
_cell.angle_beta   90.00
_cell.angle_gamma   90.00
#
_symmetry.space_group_name_H-M   'P 1'
#
loop_
_entity.id
_entity.type
_entity.pdbx_description
1 polymer ?
#
loop_
_entity_poly.entity_id
_entity_poly.type
_entity_poly.pdbx_seq_one_letter_code
_entity_poly.pdbx_strand_id
1 'polypeptide(L)'
;MKKNIFVALDFSNFDKALDVADRVKNDAAGLKITNELFAICGKEGLKKLSDFGLEIFLDLKCLDVPNTVKKTVASIASLNTVNYCTLHLSGGEEMLKAAQQNIRGTKCSLLGVSVLTSQPATEDQVTKLVKLAIKSGISGVIASAQEYKAIRTMSKDIKIFCPGIRSSDDKKHDQQRYVSYSEFCKIAKNDNSAYAVIGRPIYEDGDAGKNIKKIIQSANN
;
A
#
# COMPACT_ATOMS: atom_id res chain seq x y z
N MET A 1 3.27 17.59 10.15
CA MET A 1 2.44 16.88 9.13
C MET A 1 2.22 15.43 9.55
N LYS A 2 1.06 14.86 9.27
CA LYS A 2 0.82 13.41 9.48
C LYS A 2 1.74 12.64 8.55
N LYS A 3 2.38 11.58 9.07
CA LYS A 3 3.16 10.65 8.24
C LYS A 3 2.20 9.93 7.27
N ASN A 4 2.48 10.00 5.97
CA ASN A 4 1.62 9.42 4.93
C ASN A 4 2.40 8.61 3.88
N ILE A 5 3.66 8.26 4.18
CA ILE A 5 4.49 7.43 3.30
C ILE A 5 4.56 6.02 3.84
N PHE A 6 4.17 5.04 3.03
CA PHE A 6 4.51 3.64 3.21
C PHE A 6 5.74 3.31 2.37
N VAL A 7 6.80 2.83 3.03
CA VAL A 7 8.04 2.44 2.35
C VAL A 7 7.89 1.02 1.82
N ALA A 8 7.99 0.86 0.50
CA ALA A 8 7.94 -0.46 -0.12
C ALA A 8 9.30 -1.14 0.00
N LEU A 9 9.36 -2.23 0.75
CA LEU A 9 10.56 -3.04 0.94
C LEU A 9 10.62 -4.13 -0.13
N ASP A 10 11.13 -3.77 -1.32
CA ASP A 10 11.24 -4.69 -2.47
C ASP A 10 12.67 -5.28 -2.46
N PHE A 11 12.97 -6.18 -1.50
CA PHE A 11 14.28 -6.76 -1.26
C PHE A 11 14.22 -8.29 -1.27
N SER A 12 15.25 -8.92 -1.88
CA SER A 12 15.57 -10.34 -1.74
C SER A 12 16.48 -10.65 -0.54
N ASN A 13 16.80 -9.65 0.29
CA ASN A 13 17.64 -9.78 1.49
C ASN A 13 16.93 -9.13 2.68
N PHE A 14 16.68 -9.93 3.72
CA PHE A 14 15.92 -9.48 4.88
C PHE A 14 16.70 -8.49 5.77
N ASP A 15 18.03 -8.64 5.89
CA ASP A 15 18.84 -7.72 6.70
C ASP A 15 18.86 -6.32 6.11
N LYS A 16 18.87 -6.20 4.76
CA LYS A 16 18.70 -4.91 4.09
C LYS A 16 17.33 -4.30 4.37
N ALA A 17 16.27 -5.11 4.41
CA ALA A 17 14.94 -4.65 4.75
C ALA A 17 14.87 -4.12 6.18
N LEU A 18 15.53 -4.78 7.13
CA LEU A 18 15.65 -4.32 8.53
C LEU A 18 16.42 -3.02 8.65
N ASP A 19 17.56 -2.88 7.95
CA ASP A 19 18.36 -1.64 7.95
C ASP A 19 17.54 -0.45 7.41
N VAL A 20 16.83 -0.62 6.29
CA VAL A 20 15.96 0.43 5.74
C VAL A 20 14.82 0.76 6.72
N ALA A 21 14.17 -0.25 7.32
CA ALA A 21 13.09 -0.03 8.28
C ALA A 21 13.57 0.80 9.49
N ASP A 22 14.75 0.51 10.02
CA ASP A 22 15.34 1.26 11.13
C ASP A 22 15.60 2.73 10.76
N ARG A 23 16.14 2.98 9.57
CA ARG A 23 16.46 4.34 9.09
C ARG A 23 15.22 5.20 8.82
N VAL A 24 14.09 4.61 8.43
CA VAL A 24 12.87 5.35 8.06
C VAL A 24 11.81 5.40 9.17
N LYS A 25 11.97 4.69 10.28
CA LYS A 25 10.94 4.53 11.34
C LYS A 25 10.39 5.83 11.91
N ASN A 26 11.19 6.89 11.92
CA ASN A 26 10.77 8.19 12.44
C ASN A 26 10.00 9.05 11.44
N ASP A 27 10.06 8.73 10.14
CA ASP A 27 9.53 9.56 9.06
C ASP A 27 8.40 8.85 8.27
N ALA A 28 8.42 7.52 8.20
CA ALA A 28 7.40 6.72 7.53
C ALA A 28 6.13 6.51 8.37
N ALA A 29 5.00 6.30 7.70
CA ALA A 29 3.75 5.81 8.31
C ALA A 29 3.79 4.29 8.50
N GLY A 30 4.39 3.56 7.57
CA GLY A 30 4.44 2.12 7.60
C GLY A 30 5.40 1.52 6.57
N LEU A 31 5.45 0.20 6.55
CA LEU A 31 6.26 -0.62 5.65
C LEU A 31 5.35 -1.49 4.79
N LYS A 32 5.54 -1.49 3.47
CA LYS A 32 4.88 -2.42 2.55
C LYS A 32 5.81 -3.61 2.28
N ILE A 33 5.35 -4.78 2.64
CA ILE A 33 6.07 -6.05 2.49
C ILE A 33 5.54 -6.76 1.24
N THR A 34 6.42 -7.06 0.29
CA THR A 34 6.07 -7.78 -0.94
C THR A 34 5.95 -9.28 -0.73
N ASN A 35 5.39 -9.99 -1.72
CA ASN A 35 5.35 -11.45 -1.75
C ASN A 35 6.75 -12.06 -1.60
N GLU A 36 7.75 -11.50 -2.31
CA GLU A 36 9.13 -11.97 -2.28
C GLU A 36 9.71 -11.87 -0.86
N LEU A 37 9.65 -10.68 -0.26
CA LEU A 37 10.20 -10.47 1.07
C LEU A 37 9.48 -11.32 2.12
N PHE A 38 8.15 -11.47 2.00
CA PHE A 38 7.38 -12.33 2.89
C PHE A 38 7.73 -13.81 2.73
N ALA A 39 7.94 -14.29 1.51
CA ALA A 39 8.40 -15.67 1.27
C ALA A 39 9.76 -15.97 1.93
N ILE A 40 10.63 -14.96 2.03
CA ILE A 40 11.94 -15.07 2.68
C ILE A 40 11.84 -15.02 4.21
N CYS A 41 11.11 -14.05 4.74
CA CYS A 41 11.15 -13.75 6.17
C CYS A 41 10.00 -14.37 6.99
N GLY A 42 8.91 -14.75 6.34
CA GLY A 42 7.73 -15.34 6.98
C GLY A 42 7.14 -14.49 8.11
N LYS A 43 6.35 -15.14 8.98
CA LYS A 43 5.69 -14.47 10.11
C LYS A 43 6.67 -13.88 11.14
N GLU A 44 7.80 -14.53 11.34
CA GLU A 44 8.83 -14.06 12.29
C GLU A 44 9.48 -12.76 11.79
N GLY A 45 9.72 -12.66 10.48
CA GLY A 45 10.21 -11.42 9.87
C GLY A 45 9.20 -10.29 9.96
N LEU A 46 7.90 -10.56 9.76
CA LEU A 46 6.85 -9.56 9.95
C LEU A 46 6.85 -9.03 11.39
N LYS A 47 7.02 -9.92 12.38
CA LYS A 47 7.12 -9.50 13.78
C LYS A 47 8.32 -8.57 14.00
N LYS A 48 9.52 -8.93 13.54
CA LYS A 48 10.71 -8.07 13.65
C LYS A 48 10.51 -6.70 12.99
N LEU A 49 9.87 -6.64 11.81
CA LEU A 49 9.57 -5.39 11.14
C LEU A 49 8.52 -4.56 11.91
N SER A 50 7.55 -5.21 12.56
CA SER A 50 6.54 -4.50 13.39
C SER A 50 7.14 -3.91 14.67
N ASP A 51 8.26 -4.46 15.19
CA ASP A 51 8.93 -3.97 16.39
C ASP A 51 9.54 -2.56 16.20
N PHE A 52 9.71 -2.08 14.96
CA PHE A 52 10.05 -0.68 14.68
C PHE A 52 8.90 0.32 14.94
N GLY A 53 7.71 -0.14 15.33
CA GLY A 53 6.56 0.69 15.63
C GLY A 53 5.85 1.26 14.40
N LEU A 54 6.14 0.72 13.20
CA LEU A 54 5.53 1.10 11.93
C LEU A 54 4.34 0.19 11.58
N GLU A 55 3.34 0.75 10.89
CA GLU A 55 2.24 -0.06 10.35
C GLU A 55 2.75 -1.04 9.28
N ILE A 56 2.31 -2.29 9.34
CA ILE A 56 2.68 -3.33 8.38
C ILE A 56 1.58 -3.48 7.34
N PHE A 57 1.94 -3.24 6.10
CA PHE A 57 1.13 -3.44 4.91
C PHE A 57 1.66 -4.66 4.14
N LEU A 58 0.97 -5.81 4.25
CA LEU A 58 1.33 -7.05 3.58
C LEU A 58 0.66 -7.11 2.19
N ASP A 59 1.48 -6.95 1.13
CA ASP A 59 1.02 -6.80 -0.25
C ASP A 59 1.02 -8.13 -1.02
N LEU A 60 0.14 -9.06 -0.63
CA LEU A 60 0.03 -10.40 -1.25
C LEU A 60 -0.87 -10.45 -2.49
N LYS A 61 -1.74 -9.45 -2.68
CA LYS A 61 -2.69 -9.40 -3.80
C LYS A 61 -3.52 -10.68 -3.95
N CYS A 62 -4.10 -11.15 -2.83
CA CYS A 62 -4.85 -12.40 -2.79
C CYS A 62 -5.94 -12.45 -3.86
N LEU A 63 -5.95 -13.51 -4.66
CA LEU A 63 -6.98 -13.80 -5.67
C LEU A 63 -7.15 -15.31 -5.78
N ASP A 64 -8.30 -15.81 -5.36
CA ASP A 64 -8.66 -17.23 -5.38
C ASP A 64 -10.18 -17.37 -5.15
N VAL A 65 -10.71 -18.59 -5.09
CA VAL A 65 -12.11 -18.82 -4.71
C VAL A 65 -12.41 -18.25 -3.31
N PRO A 66 -13.66 -17.83 -3.05
CA PRO A 66 -14.02 -17.09 -1.82
C PRO A 66 -13.57 -17.76 -0.53
N ASN A 67 -13.70 -19.09 -0.42
CA ASN A 67 -13.33 -19.82 0.80
C ASN A 67 -11.81 -19.84 1.05
N THR A 68 -10.99 -19.90 -0.01
CA THR A 68 -9.53 -19.85 0.10
C THR A 68 -9.07 -18.48 0.57
N VAL A 69 -9.54 -17.40 -0.08
CA VAL A 69 -9.20 -16.02 0.31
C VAL A 69 -9.65 -15.73 1.73
N LYS A 70 -10.87 -16.14 2.10
CA LYS A 70 -11.40 -16.04 3.47
C LYS A 70 -10.43 -16.62 4.50
N LYS A 71 -9.95 -17.86 4.31
CA LYS A 71 -9.02 -18.54 5.22
C LYS A 71 -7.66 -17.86 5.25
N THR A 72 -7.15 -17.46 4.09
CA THR A 72 -5.86 -16.78 3.96
C THR A 72 -5.86 -15.47 4.75
N VAL A 73 -6.86 -14.61 4.55
CA VAL A 73 -6.90 -13.32 5.25
C VAL A 73 -7.17 -13.47 6.75
N ALA A 74 -7.94 -14.50 7.17
CA ALA A 74 -8.13 -14.81 8.57
C ALA A 74 -6.80 -15.22 9.25
N SER A 75 -6.00 -16.06 8.58
CA SER A 75 -4.68 -16.46 9.06
C SER A 75 -3.72 -15.28 9.15
N ILE A 76 -3.74 -14.36 8.18
CA ILE A 76 -2.93 -13.13 8.21
C ILE A 76 -3.36 -12.23 9.38
N ALA A 77 -4.66 -12.02 9.54
CA ALA A 77 -5.20 -11.18 10.61
C ALA A 77 -4.86 -11.72 12.01
N SER A 78 -4.83 -13.06 12.18
CA SER A 78 -4.48 -13.71 13.45
C SER A 78 -3.02 -13.49 13.88
N LEU A 79 -2.13 -13.06 12.98
CA LEU A 79 -0.74 -12.72 13.32
C LEU A 79 -0.64 -11.49 14.24
N ASN A 80 -1.67 -10.64 14.30
CA ASN A 80 -1.69 -9.40 15.09
C ASN A 80 -0.53 -8.43 14.83
N THR A 81 0.19 -8.61 13.73
CA THR A 81 1.28 -7.73 13.27
C THR A 81 0.88 -6.92 12.03
N VAL A 82 -0.07 -7.44 11.23
CA VAL A 82 -0.46 -6.85 9.95
C VAL A 82 -1.59 -5.85 10.12
N ASN A 83 -1.40 -4.62 9.63
CA ASN A 83 -2.40 -3.56 9.63
C ASN A 83 -3.20 -3.51 8.32
N TYR A 84 -2.56 -3.86 7.20
CA TYR A 84 -3.21 -3.90 5.89
C TYR A 84 -2.79 -5.15 5.12
N CYS A 85 -3.76 -5.77 4.41
CA CYS A 85 -3.50 -6.88 3.49
C CYS A 85 -4.23 -6.62 2.17
N THR A 86 -3.58 -6.91 1.03
CA THR A 86 -4.18 -6.70 -0.29
C THR A 86 -4.87 -7.93 -0.84
N LEU A 87 -5.94 -7.66 -1.59
CA LEU A 87 -6.63 -8.62 -2.44
C LEU A 87 -7.08 -7.94 -3.75
N HIS A 88 -7.25 -8.71 -4.81
CA HIS A 88 -7.74 -8.19 -6.08
C HIS A 88 -9.26 -7.95 -6.04
N LEU A 89 -9.70 -6.77 -6.50
CA LEU A 89 -11.13 -6.45 -6.63
C LEU A 89 -11.79 -7.26 -7.75
N SER A 90 -11.01 -7.70 -8.74
CA SER A 90 -11.48 -8.57 -9.82
C SER A 90 -11.96 -9.96 -9.36
N GLY A 91 -11.68 -10.35 -8.12
CA GLY A 91 -12.20 -11.60 -7.52
C GLY A 91 -13.72 -11.59 -7.26
N GLY A 92 -14.38 -10.46 -7.43
CA GLY A 92 -15.83 -10.33 -7.35
C GLY A 92 -16.39 -10.20 -5.94
N GLU A 93 -17.67 -9.86 -5.87
CA GLU A 93 -18.35 -9.48 -4.63
C GLU A 93 -18.33 -10.57 -3.55
N GLU A 94 -18.53 -11.83 -3.94
CA GLU A 94 -18.56 -12.97 -3.02
C GLU A 94 -17.22 -13.16 -2.31
N MET A 95 -16.11 -13.12 -3.08
CA MET A 95 -14.77 -13.22 -2.53
C MET A 95 -14.48 -12.07 -1.56
N LEU A 96 -14.80 -10.83 -1.94
CA LEU A 96 -14.55 -9.65 -1.12
C LEU A 96 -15.34 -9.68 0.18
N LYS A 97 -16.64 -10.03 0.14
CA LYS A 97 -17.48 -10.15 1.33
C LYS A 97 -17.02 -11.27 2.25
N ALA A 98 -16.68 -12.45 1.69
CA ALA A 98 -16.15 -13.56 2.47
C ALA A 98 -14.84 -13.19 3.20
N ALA A 99 -13.92 -12.48 2.53
CA ALA A 99 -12.71 -11.98 3.13
C ALA A 99 -12.99 -10.97 4.26
N GLN A 100 -13.84 -9.97 4.00
CA GLN A 100 -14.13 -8.89 4.95
C GLN A 100 -14.82 -9.40 6.23
N GLN A 101 -15.68 -10.40 6.13
CA GLN A 101 -16.37 -10.98 7.31
C GLN A 101 -15.40 -11.57 8.33
N ASN A 102 -14.28 -12.12 7.87
CA ASN A 102 -13.35 -12.87 8.73
C ASN A 102 -12.24 -12.04 9.37
N ILE A 103 -12.16 -10.75 9.08
CA ILE A 103 -11.23 -9.83 9.73
C ILE A 103 -11.93 -8.84 10.67
N ARG A 104 -13.25 -8.93 10.79
CA ARG A 104 -14.00 -8.05 11.71
C ARG A 104 -13.50 -8.20 13.14
N GLY A 105 -13.27 -7.08 13.81
CA GLY A 105 -12.75 -7.05 15.17
C GLY A 105 -11.24 -7.25 15.29
N THR A 106 -10.52 -7.45 14.18
CA THR A 106 -9.05 -7.47 14.15
C THR A 106 -8.50 -6.09 13.78
N LYS A 107 -7.20 -5.88 13.99
CA LYS A 107 -6.55 -4.64 13.53
C LYS A 107 -6.25 -4.62 12.03
N CYS A 108 -6.35 -5.75 11.35
CA CYS A 108 -6.09 -5.88 9.92
C CYS A 108 -7.23 -5.27 9.10
N SER A 109 -6.90 -4.46 8.12
CA SER A 109 -7.81 -3.88 7.13
C SER A 109 -7.50 -4.40 5.74
N LEU A 110 -8.51 -4.66 4.92
CA LEU A 110 -8.32 -5.08 3.53
C LEU A 110 -8.19 -3.88 2.59
N LEU A 111 -7.22 -3.97 1.69
CA LEU A 111 -7.01 -3.02 0.60
C LEU A 111 -7.28 -3.72 -0.73
N GLY A 112 -8.20 -3.18 -1.50
CA GLY A 112 -8.56 -3.71 -2.81
C GLY A 112 -7.63 -3.21 -3.90
N VAL A 113 -6.97 -4.11 -4.62
CA VAL A 113 -6.20 -3.76 -5.82
C VAL A 113 -7.15 -3.57 -6.99
N SER A 114 -7.20 -2.37 -7.57
CA SER A 114 -8.01 -2.05 -8.74
C SER A 114 -7.41 -2.67 -10.01
N VAL A 115 -6.67 -1.90 -10.78
CA VAL A 115 -5.90 -2.36 -11.92
C VAL A 115 -4.42 -2.18 -11.61
N LEU A 116 -3.60 -3.18 -11.90
CA LEU A 116 -2.15 -3.08 -11.69
C LEU A 116 -1.57 -1.90 -12.46
N THR A 117 -0.68 -1.13 -11.84
CA THR A 117 -0.06 0.05 -12.46
C THR A 117 0.80 -0.26 -13.70
N SER A 118 1.15 -1.53 -13.89
CA SER A 118 1.82 -2.05 -15.09
C SER A 118 0.85 -2.29 -16.26
N GLN A 119 -0.46 -2.24 -16.03
CA GLN A 119 -1.49 -2.46 -17.05
C GLN A 119 -2.19 -1.17 -17.43
N PRO A 120 -2.61 -1.00 -18.69
CA PRO A 120 -3.50 0.10 -19.06
C PRO A 120 -4.84 -0.07 -18.35
N ALA A 121 -5.42 1.02 -17.90
CA ALA A 121 -6.74 1.03 -17.30
C ALA A 121 -7.53 2.24 -17.78
N THR A 122 -8.82 2.04 -18.01
CA THR A 122 -9.76 3.14 -18.22
C THR A 122 -10.33 3.61 -16.87
N GLU A 123 -10.72 4.87 -16.78
CA GLU A 123 -11.35 5.42 -15.58
C GLU A 123 -12.63 4.64 -15.22
N ASP A 124 -13.40 4.19 -16.21
CA ASP A 124 -14.61 3.38 -16.01
C ASP A 124 -14.30 2.03 -15.35
N GLN A 125 -13.24 1.33 -15.77
CA GLN A 125 -12.81 0.07 -15.15
C GLN A 125 -12.44 0.28 -13.68
N VAL A 126 -11.63 1.30 -13.37
CA VAL A 126 -11.24 1.61 -11.99
C VAL A 126 -12.45 1.99 -11.16
N THR A 127 -13.33 2.84 -11.69
CA THR A 127 -14.56 3.26 -11.03
C THR A 127 -15.48 2.10 -10.66
N LYS A 128 -15.67 1.13 -11.58
CA LYS A 128 -16.46 -0.08 -11.32
C LYS A 128 -15.86 -0.91 -10.18
N LEU A 129 -14.55 -1.12 -10.20
CA LEU A 129 -13.86 -1.88 -9.16
C LEU A 129 -13.91 -1.16 -7.79
N VAL A 130 -13.74 0.15 -7.75
CA VAL A 130 -13.83 0.93 -6.52
C VAL A 130 -15.26 0.93 -5.95
N LYS A 131 -16.29 1.04 -6.79
CA LYS A 131 -17.69 0.88 -6.35
C LYS A 131 -17.93 -0.50 -5.73
N LEU A 132 -17.35 -1.54 -6.32
CA LEU A 132 -17.42 -2.90 -5.78
C LEU A 132 -16.72 -3.00 -4.43
N ALA A 133 -15.55 -2.37 -4.26
CA ALA A 133 -14.83 -2.30 -2.98
C ALA A 133 -15.70 -1.65 -1.89
N ILE A 134 -16.29 -0.49 -2.17
CA ILE A 134 -17.17 0.24 -1.25
C ILE A 134 -18.38 -0.62 -0.87
N LYS A 135 -19.07 -1.21 -1.87
CA LYS A 135 -20.24 -2.09 -1.66
C LYS A 135 -19.90 -3.31 -0.79
N SER A 136 -18.68 -3.84 -0.92
CA SER A 136 -18.22 -5.02 -0.18
C SER A 136 -17.61 -4.68 1.20
N GLY A 137 -17.55 -3.40 1.59
CA GLY A 137 -17.01 -2.95 2.87
C GLY A 137 -15.48 -3.00 2.96
N ILE A 138 -14.78 -2.99 1.82
CA ILE A 138 -13.31 -2.96 1.78
C ILE A 138 -12.82 -1.60 2.26
N SER A 139 -11.85 -1.57 3.16
CA SER A 139 -11.44 -0.38 3.91
C SER A 139 -10.61 0.62 3.11
N GLY A 140 -9.99 0.17 2.02
CA GLY A 140 -9.16 1.03 1.18
C GLY A 140 -8.87 0.41 -0.18
N VAL A 141 -8.25 1.19 -1.06
CA VAL A 141 -7.89 0.74 -2.42
C VAL A 141 -6.45 1.11 -2.76
N ILE A 142 -5.85 0.27 -3.60
CA ILE A 142 -4.59 0.56 -4.27
C ILE A 142 -4.95 1.12 -5.64
N ALA A 143 -4.59 2.40 -5.88
CA ALA A 143 -4.94 3.11 -7.10
C ALA A 143 -3.87 4.15 -7.44
N SER A 144 -3.73 4.47 -8.72
CA SER A 144 -2.84 5.56 -9.16
C SER A 144 -3.31 6.91 -8.61
N ALA A 145 -2.36 7.81 -8.35
CA ALA A 145 -2.71 9.19 -7.95
C ALA A 145 -3.54 9.91 -9.02
N GLN A 146 -3.48 9.50 -10.28
CA GLN A 146 -4.32 10.02 -11.37
C GLN A 146 -5.80 9.72 -11.16
N GLU A 147 -6.13 8.61 -10.48
CA GLU A 147 -7.49 8.14 -10.20
C GLU A 147 -8.07 8.74 -8.90
N TYR A 148 -7.23 9.46 -8.14
CA TYR A 148 -7.58 9.98 -6.82
C TYR A 148 -8.88 10.79 -6.81
N LYS A 149 -9.02 11.76 -7.72
CA LYS A 149 -10.22 12.63 -7.76
C LYS A 149 -11.49 11.83 -8.02
N ALA A 150 -11.47 10.90 -8.97
CA ALA A 150 -12.61 10.03 -9.28
C ALA A 150 -12.99 9.17 -8.07
N ILE A 151 -12.01 8.63 -7.33
CA ILE A 151 -12.26 7.84 -6.12
C ILE A 151 -12.89 8.72 -5.02
N ARG A 152 -12.40 9.93 -4.80
CA ARG A 152 -12.93 10.85 -3.78
C ARG A 152 -14.33 11.35 -4.05
N THR A 153 -14.77 11.41 -5.32
CA THR A 153 -16.18 11.69 -5.64
C THR A 153 -17.12 10.57 -5.22
N MET A 154 -16.62 9.31 -5.15
CA MET A 154 -17.42 8.15 -4.77
C MET A 154 -17.42 7.89 -3.26
N SER A 155 -16.30 8.19 -2.58
CA SER A 155 -16.20 8.02 -1.13
C SER A 155 -15.15 8.96 -0.53
N LYS A 156 -15.55 9.69 0.52
CA LYS A 156 -14.65 10.55 1.29
C LYS A 156 -13.79 9.76 2.29
N ASP A 157 -14.25 8.56 2.69
CA ASP A 157 -13.70 7.83 3.84
C ASP A 157 -12.78 6.67 3.43
N ILE A 158 -12.92 6.15 2.20
CA ILE A 158 -12.08 5.02 1.75
C ILE A 158 -10.61 5.43 1.73
N LYS A 159 -9.74 4.59 2.30
CA LYS A 159 -8.31 4.84 2.26
C LYS A 159 -7.77 4.64 0.84
N ILE A 160 -6.88 5.53 0.39
CA ILE A 160 -6.24 5.43 -0.92
C ILE A 160 -4.74 5.27 -0.74
N PHE A 161 -4.19 4.17 -1.22
CA PHE A 161 -2.75 3.92 -1.25
C PHE A 161 -2.28 4.07 -2.69
N CYS A 162 -1.43 5.07 -2.94
CA CYS A 162 -0.95 5.42 -4.27
C CYS A 162 0.47 4.91 -4.49
N PRO A 163 0.67 3.80 -5.22
CA PRO A 163 1.97 3.41 -5.74
C PRO A 163 2.39 4.28 -6.93
N GLY A 164 3.64 4.11 -7.38
CA GLY A 164 4.15 4.89 -8.51
C GLY A 164 4.52 6.32 -8.17
N ILE A 165 4.77 6.60 -6.90
CA ILE A 165 5.30 7.89 -6.46
C ILE A 165 6.82 7.88 -6.61
N ARG A 166 7.38 8.90 -7.27
CA ARG A 166 8.82 9.01 -7.58
C ARG A 166 9.39 10.37 -7.17
N SER A 167 10.72 10.49 -7.18
CA SER A 167 11.37 11.81 -7.19
C SER A 167 11.31 12.42 -8.58
N SER A 168 11.47 13.75 -8.68
CA SER A 168 11.49 14.47 -9.97
C SER A 168 12.61 13.98 -10.92
N ASP A 169 13.67 13.41 -10.35
CA ASP A 169 14.91 13.06 -11.07
C ASP A 169 15.02 11.57 -11.43
N ASP A 170 14.00 10.75 -11.07
CA ASP A 170 14.05 9.31 -11.30
C ASP A 170 13.88 8.90 -12.77
N LYS A 171 14.74 7.98 -13.23
CA LYS A 171 14.62 7.35 -14.54
C LYS A 171 13.32 6.53 -14.64
N LYS A 172 12.74 6.48 -15.85
CA LYS A 172 11.56 5.64 -16.15
C LYS A 172 11.92 4.16 -15.98
N HIS A 173 11.33 3.51 -14.99
CA HIS A 173 11.33 2.06 -14.82
C HIS A 173 9.89 1.52 -15.07
N ASP A 174 9.57 0.32 -14.67
CA ASP A 174 8.40 -0.51 -14.99
C ASP A 174 6.99 0.10 -14.81
N GLN A 175 6.85 1.34 -14.32
CA GLN A 175 5.55 1.95 -14.09
C GLN A 175 5.21 2.98 -15.17
N GLN A 176 4.08 2.78 -15.85
CA GLN A 176 3.61 3.68 -16.90
C GLN A 176 2.87 4.92 -16.35
N ARG A 177 2.38 4.86 -15.11
CA ARG A 177 1.59 5.90 -14.45
C ARG A 177 2.25 6.31 -13.13
N TYR A 178 3.04 7.38 -13.15
CA TYR A 178 3.75 7.91 -11.98
C TYR A 178 3.47 9.40 -11.77
N VAL A 179 3.63 9.85 -10.54
CA VAL A 179 3.61 11.28 -10.16
C VAL A 179 4.72 11.54 -9.13
N SER A 180 5.16 12.78 -8.98
CA SER A 180 6.08 13.15 -7.91
C SER A 180 5.37 13.17 -6.54
N TYR A 181 6.15 13.05 -5.46
CA TYR A 181 5.57 13.16 -4.11
C TYR A 181 4.96 14.55 -3.85
N SER A 182 5.58 15.62 -4.39
CA SER A 182 5.03 16.97 -4.32
C SER A 182 3.66 17.07 -5.01
N GLU A 183 3.52 16.50 -6.22
CA GLU A 183 2.24 16.45 -6.93
C GLU A 183 1.20 15.63 -6.15
N PHE A 184 1.59 14.46 -5.61
CA PHE A 184 0.72 13.66 -4.76
C PHE A 184 0.20 14.47 -3.57
N CYS A 185 1.06 15.22 -2.88
CA CYS A 185 0.67 16.06 -1.74
C CYS A 185 -0.28 17.20 -2.15
N LYS A 186 -0.12 17.77 -3.36
CA LYS A 186 -1.05 18.78 -3.91
C LYS A 186 -2.42 18.16 -4.22
N ILE A 187 -2.44 16.95 -4.80
CA ILE A 187 -3.66 16.21 -5.13
C ILE A 187 -4.42 15.80 -3.86
N ALA A 188 -3.71 15.27 -2.86
CA ALA A 188 -4.25 14.74 -1.62
C ALA A 188 -4.23 15.76 -0.47
N LYS A 189 -4.26 17.07 -0.78
CA LYS A 189 -4.19 18.14 0.22
C LYS A 189 -5.28 17.99 1.28
N ASN A 190 -4.86 17.96 2.55
CA ASN A 190 -5.73 17.80 3.72
C ASN A 190 -6.47 16.45 3.81
N ASP A 191 -6.10 15.46 3.03
CA ASP A 191 -6.68 14.12 3.10
C ASP A 191 -5.83 13.20 4.00
N ASN A 192 -6.34 12.93 5.19
CA ASN A 192 -5.70 12.03 6.15
C ASN A 192 -5.86 10.54 5.81
N SER A 193 -6.58 10.20 4.74
CA SER A 193 -6.86 8.83 4.28
C SER A 193 -6.10 8.49 2.99
N ALA A 194 -5.20 9.37 2.52
CA ALA A 194 -4.37 9.16 1.34
C ALA A 194 -2.91 8.90 1.74
N TYR A 195 -2.33 7.86 1.16
CA TYR A 195 -0.97 7.40 1.46
C TYR A 195 -0.17 7.21 0.17
N ALA A 196 1.07 7.71 0.16
CA ALA A 196 2.05 7.44 -0.88
C ALA A 196 2.77 6.11 -0.59
N VAL A 197 2.94 5.26 -1.60
CA VAL A 197 3.75 4.03 -1.49
C VAL A 197 5.00 4.23 -2.33
N ILE A 198 6.16 4.32 -1.66
CA ILE A 198 7.45 4.68 -2.27
C ILE A 198 8.48 3.61 -1.93
N GLY A 199 9.17 3.08 -2.94
CA GLY A 199 10.22 2.08 -2.77
C GLY A 199 11.60 2.63 -3.12
N ARG A 200 12.13 2.25 -4.29
CA ARG A 200 13.47 2.55 -4.80
C ARG A 200 13.98 3.99 -4.54
N PRO A 201 13.20 5.05 -4.77
CA PRO A 201 13.65 6.42 -4.49
C PRO A 201 14.12 6.66 -3.05
N ILE A 202 13.70 5.82 -2.11
CA ILE A 202 14.12 5.95 -0.70
C ILE A 202 15.45 5.25 -0.45
N TYR A 203 15.73 4.09 -1.06
CA TYR A 203 16.84 3.24 -0.64
C TYR A 203 17.82 2.82 -1.75
N GLU A 204 17.54 3.08 -3.04
CA GLU A 204 18.41 2.65 -4.14
C GLU A 204 19.71 3.43 -4.14
N ASP A 205 19.67 4.74 -3.89
CA ASP A 205 20.83 5.61 -3.91
C ASP A 205 21.07 6.25 -2.53
N GLY A 206 22.08 5.77 -1.81
CA GLY A 206 22.55 6.38 -0.57
C GLY A 206 21.77 6.02 0.69
N ASP A 207 21.58 6.98 1.59
CA ASP A 207 21.01 6.79 2.92
C ASP A 207 19.48 6.94 2.91
N ALA A 208 18.76 5.87 3.24
CA ALA A 208 17.29 5.84 3.23
C ALA A 208 16.67 6.90 4.16
N GLY A 209 17.26 7.14 5.32
CA GLY A 209 16.78 8.14 6.27
C GLY A 209 16.95 9.59 5.76
N LYS A 210 18.00 9.86 5.00
CA LYS A 210 18.20 11.15 4.35
C LYS A 210 17.26 11.32 3.16
N ASN A 211 17.09 10.27 2.36
CA ASN A 211 16.27 10.32 1.15
C ASN A 211 14.78 10.51 1.47
N ILE A 212 14.23 9.80 2.46
CA ILE A 212 12.83 10.00 2.86
C ILE A 212 12.59 11.44 3.35
N LYS A 213 13.53 12.03 4.08
CA LYS A 213 13.45 13.44 4.52
C LYS A 213 13.46 14.42 3.35
N LYS A 214 14.34 14.20 2.35
CA LYS A 214 14.37 15.02 1.11
C LYS A 214 13.03 14.92 0.37
N ILE A 215 12.46 13.72 0.24
CA ILE A 215 11.15 13.49 -0.39
C ILE A 215 10.06 14.27 0.36
N ILE A 216 10.02 14.20 1.69
CA ILE A 216 9.05 14.94 2.51
C ILE A 216 9.24 16.46 2.35
N GLN A 217 10.47 16.95 2.32
CA GLN A 217 10.78 18.37 2.15
C GLN A 217 10.34 18.89 0.78
N SER A 218 10.43 18.09 -0.29
CA SER A 218 10.00 18.48 -1.63
C SER A 218 8.52 18.83 -1.75
N ALA A 219 7.69 18.39 -0.81
CA ALA A 219 6.27 18.73 -0.77
C ALA A 219 5.97 20.11 -0.15
N ASN A 220 6.97 20.76 0.47
CA ASN A 220 6.82 22.06 1.12
C ASN A 220 7.28 23.21 0.21
N ASN A 221 7.85 22.87 -0.94
CA ASN A 221 8.28 23.80 -2.00
C ASN A 221 7.24 23.77 -3.15
#